data_340bc54e6b18f2db9da5797a7c94ee65
#
_entry.id   340bc54e6b18f2db9da5797a7c94ee65
#
_cell.length_a   1.000
_cell.length_b   1.000
_cell.length_c   1.000
_cell.angle_alpha   90.00
_cell.angle_beta   90.00
_cell.angle_gamma   90.00
#
_symmetry.space_group_name_H-M   'P 1'
#
loop_
_entity.id
_entity.type
_entity.pdbx_description
1 polymer ?
#
loop_
_entity_poly.entity_id
_entity_poly.type
_entity_poly.pdbx_seq_one_letter_code
_entity_poly.pdbx_strand_id
1 'polypeptide(L)'
;MTTIITVTSGKGGVGKTTTSASIASGLAMRGFKTAVIDFDVGLRNLDLIMGCERRVVYDFVNVIQGDANLHQALIKDKHADNLFVLPASQTRDKDALTEEGVEKVLKELEHQGFDYIVCDSPAGIEHGAIMALTFADEAIVVTNPEVSSVRDSDRILGIIQSKSRRAVEGREPVKEHLLVTRYAPKRAAEGEMLTYTDIQELLRIPLLGVIPESEAVLHASNQGIPAIHQKDTPVADAYLDAIGRFLGEEHPLRFVDYDKPGLFKRLFGGK
;
A
#
# COMPACT_ATOMS: atom_id res chain seq x y z
N MET A 1 -20.42 -3.05 5.59
CA MET A 1 -19.37 -3.72 6.42
C MET A 1 -18.05 -3.12 6.00
N THR A 2 -17.29 -2.56 6.91
CA THR A 2 -15.99 -1.93 6.63
C THR A 2 -14.94 -2.99 6.35
N THR A 3 -14.08 -2.79 5.36
CA THR A 3 -12.97 -3.69 5.04
C THR A 3 -11.65 -3.04 5.44
N ILE A 4 -10.85 -3.72 6.27
CA ILE A 4 -9.53 -3.28 6.70
C ILE A 4 -8.48 -3.91 5.80
N ILE A 5 -7.75 -3.06 5.06
CA ILE A 5 -6.69 -3.45 4.12
C ILE A 5 -5.35 -3.06 4.72
N THR A 6 -4.45 -4.02 4.93
CA THR A 6 -3.08 -3.69 5.34
C THR A 6 -2.13 -3.79 4.16
N VAL A 7 -1.44 -2.71 3.85
CA VAL A 7 -0.36 -2.68 2.86
C VAL A 7 0.96 -2.93 3.58
N THR A 8 1.61 -4.04 3.27
CA THR A 8 2.78 -4.52 4.01
C THR A 8 3.91 -5.00 3.11
N SER A 9 5.11 -5.14 3.64
CA SER A 9 6.25 -5.76 2.96
C SER A 9 7.32 -6.21 3.94
N GLY A 10 8.10 -7.20 3.57
CA GLY A 10 9.25 -7.63 4.34
C GLY A 10 10.45 -6.68 4.28
N LYS A 11 10.54 -5.81 3.26
CA LYS A 11 11.70 -4.95 2.99
C LYS A 11 11.32 -3.47 2.93
N GLY A 12 12.21 -2.61 3.44
CA GLY A 12 12.05 -1.15 3.31
C GLY A 12 12.25 -0.67 1.87
N GLY A 13 11.61 0.46 1.51
CA GLY A 13 11.83 1.11 0.22
C GLY A 13 11.20 0.44 -1.00
N VAL A 14 10.35 -0.58 -0.83
CA VAL A 14 9.64 -1.25 -1.94
C VAL A 14 8.40 -0.50 -2.41
N GLY A 15 8.03 0.63 -1.80
CA GLY A 15 6.91 1.46 -2.25
C GLY A 15 5.59 1.21 -1.52
N LYS A 16 5.60 0.71 -0.27
CA LYS A 16 4.39 0.53 0.57
C LYS A 16 3.57 1.80 0.69
N THR A 17 4.14 2.86 1.26
CA THR A 17 3.44 4.13 1.50
C THR A 17 2.89 4.75 0.21
N THR A 18 3.65 4.66 -0.90
CA THR A 18 3.15 5.06 -2.24
C THR A 18 1.95 4.21 -2.66
N THR A 19 2.01 2.91 -2.38
CA THR A 19 0.90 1.98 -2.66
C THR A 19 -0.30 2.27 -1.77
N SER A 20 -0.11 2.45 -0.46
CA SER A 20 -1.17 2.79 0.50
C SER A 20 -1.90 4.06 0.08
N ALA A 21 -1.16 5.11 -0.24
CA ALA A 21 -1.71 6.38 -0.73
C ALA A 21 -2.48 6.19 -2.05
N SER A 22 -1.93 5.40 -3.01
CA SER A 22 -2.57 5.18 -4.31
C SER A 22 -3.81 4.28 -4.20
N ILE A 23 -3.79 3.22 -3.38
CA ILE A 23 -4.95 2.35 -3.14
C ILE A 23 -6.07 3.14 -2.46
N ALA A 24 -5.77 3.89 -1.39
CA ALA A 24 -6.77 4.69 -0.69
C ALA A 24 -7.39 5.76 -1.61
N SER A 25 -6.55 6.47 -2.39
CA SER A 25 -7.04 7.45 -3.35
C SER A 25 -7.90 6.81 -4.43
N GLY A 26 -7.51 5.66 -4.96
CA GLY A 26 -8.26 4.99 -6.00
C GLY A 26 -9.60 4.42 -5.53
N LEU A 27 -9.68 3.89 -4.30
CA LEU A 27 -10.94 3.50 -3.69
C LEU A 27 -11.87 4.72 -3.52
N ALA A 28 -11.31 5.85 -3.07
CA ALA A 28 -12.07 7.09 -2.98
C ALA A 28 -12.54 7.61 -4.36
N MET A 29 -11.72 7.50 -5.40
CA MET A 29 -12.11 7.82 -6.79
C MET A 29 -13.26 6.95 -7.30
N ARG A 30 -13.44 5.74 -6.76
CA ARG A 30 -14.56 4.83 -7.02
C ARG A 30 -15.80 5.13 -6.17
N GLY A 31 -15.76 6.18 -5.35
CA GLY A 31 -16.88 6.65 -4.52
C GLY A 31 -16.93 6.07 -3.11
N PHE A 32 -15.99 5.19 -2.73
CA PHE A 32 -15.95 4.61 -1.39
C PHE A 32 -15.39 5.59 -0.36
N LYS A 33 -16.04 5.70 0.78
CA LYS A 33 -15.53 6.49 1.91
C LYS A 33 -14.35 5.75 2.54
N THR A 34 -13.15 6.32 2.41
CA THR A 34 -11.88 5.64 2.71
C THR A 34 -11.07 6.42 3.74
N ALA A 35 -10.52 5.72 4.73
CA ALA A 35 -9.48 6.24 5.61
C ALA A 35 -8.15 5.57 5.29
N VAL A 36 -7.05 6.32 5.31
CA VAL A 36 -5.70 5.76 5.28
C VAL A 36 -4.96 6.15 6.56
N ILE A 37 -4.39 5.15 7.24
CA ILE A 37 -3.74 5.30 8.55
C ILE A 37 -2.27 4.94 8.43
N ASP A 38 -1.40 5.81 8.93
CA ASP A 38 0.04 5.57 8.99
C ASP A 38 0.41 4.89 10.32
N PHE A 39 0.93 3.65 10.23
CA PHE A 39 1.41 2.87 11.38
C PHE A 39 2.93 3.01 11.61
N ASP A 40 3.64 3.81 10.79
CA ASP A 40 5.09 4.01 10.90
C ASP A 40 5.42 5.13 11.91
N VAL A 41 5.15 4.85 13.18
CA VAL A 41 5.43 5.78 14.28
C VAL A 41 6.92 6.09 14.33
N GLY A 42 7.24 7.38 14.33
CA GLY A 42 8.60 7.92 14.36
C GLY A 42 9.09 8.40 13.00
N LEU A 43 8.64 7.84 11.86
CA LEU A 43 9.08 8.27 10.53
C LEU A 43 8.07 9.16 9.81
N ARG A 44 6.78 8.87 9.93
CA ARG A 44 5.67 9.67 9.36
C ARG A 44 5.91 10.10 7.91
N ASN A 45 5.64 9.20 6.97
CA ASN A 45 5.88 9.44 5.55
C ASN A 45 4.58 9.60 4.73
N LEU A 46 3.47 9.07 5.23
CA LEU A 46 2.21 9.04 4.50
C LEU A 46 1.66 10.46 4.25
N ASP A 47 1.71 11.32 5.25
CA ASP A 47 1.23 12.71 5.16
C ASP A 47 2.02 13.56 4.15
N LEU A 48 3.31 13.27 3.95
CA LEU A 48 4.15 13.89 2.93
C LEU A 48 3.66 13.47 1.53
N ILE A 49 3.44 12.17 1.31
CA ILE A 49 2.95 11.64 0.02
C ILE A 49 1.53 12.13 -0.29
N MET A 50 0.70 12.30 0.76
CA MET A 50 -0.65 12.85 0.64
C MET A 50 -0.69 14.39 0.61
N GLY A 51 0.45 15.07 0.81
CA GLY A 51 0.58 16.53 0.80
C GLY A 51 -0.26 17.21 1.88
N CYS A 52 -0.39 16.59 3.05
CA CYS A 52 -1.15 17.13 4.17
C CYS A 52 -0.29 17.37 5.43
N GLU A 53 1.04 17.28 5.34
CA GLU A 53 1.99 17.39 6.45
C GLU A 53 1.83 18.69 7.28
N ARG A 54 1.49 19.81 6.62
CA ARG A 54 1.29 21.11 7.28
C ARG A 54 -0.08 21.26 7.96
N ARG A 55 -0.96 20.28 7.78
CA ARG A 55 -2.32 20.26 8.35
C ARG A 55 -2.43 19.35 9.55
N VAL A 56 -1.36 18.65 9.91
CA VAL A 56 -1.32 17.74 11.06
C VAL A 56 -1.24 18.54 12.35
N VAL A 57 -2.29 18.47 13.14
CA VAL A 57 -2.39 19.04 14.49
C VAL A 57 -2.33 17.93 15.54
N TYR A 58 -3.09 16.87 15.30
CA TYR A 58 -3.14 15.65 16.09
C TYR A 58 -2.86 14.44 15.21
N ASP A 59 -2.34 13.40 15.81
CA ASP A 59 -1.93 12.18 15.15
C ASP A 59 -2.63 10.94 15.72
N PHE A 60 -2.35 9.77 15.16
CA PHE A 60 -2.95 8.50 15.56
C PHE A 60 -2.71 8.18 17.04
N VAL A 61 -1.51 8.46 17.57
CA VAL A 61 -1.17 8.20 18.96
C VAL A 61 -1.95 9.12 19.90
N ASN A 62 -2.16 10.39 19.52
CA ASN A 62 -3.00 11.30 20.33
C ASN A 62 -4.43 10.78 20.49
N VAL A 63 -4.99 10.16 19.43
CA VAL A 63 -6.33 9.55 19.51
C VAL A 63 -6.33 8.34 20.43
N ILE A 64 -5.35 7.46 20.30
CA ILE A 64 -5.20 6.27 21.17
C ILE A 64 -5.08 6.67 22.64
N GLN A 65 -4.30 7.70 22.95
CA GLN A 65 -4.07 8.19 24.31
C GLN A 65 -5.22 9.03 24.88
N GLY A 66 -6.17 9.43 24.00
CA GLY A 66 -7.30 10.28 24.41
C GLY A 66 -6.97 11.77 24.51
N ASP A 67 -5.80 12.20 24.01
CA ASP A 67 -5.39 13.61 23.90
C ASP A 67 -6.22 14.37 22.85
N ALA A 68 -6.77 13.64 21.87
CA ALA A 68 -7.66 14.16 20.83
C ALA A 68 -8.74 13.13 20.49
N ASN A 69 -9.87 13.59 19.97
CA ASN A 69 -10.85 12.70 19.35
C ASN A 69 -10.48 12.43 17.87
N LEU A 70 -11.00 11.34 17.30
CA LEU A 70 -10.71 10.92 15.94
C LEU A 70 -10.99 12.01 14.90
N HIS A 71 -12.11 12.74 15.05
CA HIS A 71 -12.47 13.82 14.11
C HIS A 71 -11.44 14.97 14.09
N GLN A 72 -10.75 15.23 15.19
CA GLN A 72 -9.71 16.26 15.25
C GLN A 72 -8.40 15.83 14.59
N ALA A 73 -8.11 14.51 14.56
CA ALA A 73 -6.92 13.95 13.99
C ALA A 73 -7.06 13.54 12.51
N LEU A 74 -8.29 13.24 12.06
CA LEU A 74 -8.58 12.92 10.66
C LEU A 74 -8.43 14.16 9.78
N ILE A 75 -7.58 14.06 8.78
CA ILE A 75 -7.33 15.11 7.79
C ILE A 75 -8.05 14.73 6.50
N LYS A 76 -9.05 15.51 6.11
CA LYS A 76 -9.74 15.33 4.83
C LYS A 76 -8.76 15.60 3.68
N ASP A 77 -8.70 14.71 2.70
CA ASP A 77 -7.88 14.88 1.51
C ASP A 77 -8.32 16.09 0.68
N LYS A 78 -7.39 16.69 -0.05
CA LYS A 78 -7.67 17.87 -0.89
C LYS A 78 -8.12 17.52 -2.31
N HIS A 79 -7.94 16.27 -2.73
CA HIS A 79 -8.28 15.79 -4.06
C HIS A 79 -9.54 14.93 -4.09
N ALA A 80 -9.96 14.36 -2.94
CA ALA A 80 -11.15 13.53 -2.82
C ALA A 80 -11.89 13.81 -1.51
N ASP A 81 -13.16 14.20 -1.62
CA ASP A 81 -14.00 14.58 -0.47
C ASP A 81 -14.30 13.43 0.49
N ASN A 82 -14.19 12.20 0.03
CA ASN A 82 -14.46 10.96 0.76
C ASN A 82 -13.18 10.22 1.21
N LEU A 83 -12.00 10.85 1.08
CA LEU A 83 -10.72 10.33 1.54
C LEU A 83 -10.22 11.10 2.76
N PHE A 84 -9.78 10.36 3.78
CA PHE A 84 -9.28 10.90 5.03
C PHE A 84 -7.94 10.25 5.39
N VAL A 85 -7.02 11.04 5.95
CA VAL A 85 -5.69 10.61 6.38
C VAL A 85 -5.60 10.71 7.89
N LEU A 86 -5.16 9.65 8.55
CA LEU A 86 -4.78 9.64 9.96
C LEU A 86 -3.25 9.45 10.03
N PRO A 87 -2.49 10.52 10.30
CA PRO A 87 -1.03 10.47 10.28
C PRO A 87 -0.46 9.76 11.50
N ALA A 88 0.73 9.17 11.35
CA ALA A 88 1.52 8.66 12.47
C ALA A 88 2.08 9.77 13.35
N SER A 89 2.47 9.43 14.57
CA SER A 89 3.23 10.33 15.45
C SER A 89 4.72 10.37 15.08
N GLN A 90 5.31 11.57 15.12
CA GLN A 90 6.77 11.74 14.95
C GLN A 90 7.54 11.66 16.27
N THR A 91 6.89 11.93 17.40
CA THR A 91 7.55 12.20 18.69
C THR A 91 7.31 11.12 19.73
N ARG A 92 6.45 10.14 19.43
CA ARG A 92 6.10 9.06 20.36
C ARG A 92 6.86 7.78 20.03
N ASP A 93 7.01 6.92 21.03
CA ASP A 93 7.62 5.62 20.86
C ASP A 93 6.65 4.65 20.13
N LYS A 94 7.22 3.66 19.44
CA LYS A 94 6.47 2.62 18.71
C LYS A 94 5.51 1.83 19.61
N ASP A 95 5.82 1.70 20.90
CA ASP A 95 5.01 1.02 21.91
C ASP A 95 3.72 1.80 22.29
N ALA A 96 3.56 3.04 21.79
CA ALA A 96 2.34 3.82 21.98
C ALA A 96 1.13 3.25 21.19
N LEU A 97 1.37 2.39 20.18
CA LEU A 97 0.33 1.67 19.48
C LEU A 97 -0.09 0.42 20.28
N THR A 98 -1.10 0.57 21.13
CA THR A 98 -1.67 -0.58 21.87
C THR A 98 -2.78 -1.24 21.06
N GLU A 99 -2.94 -2.56 21.21
CA GLU A 99 -3.98 -3.31 20.48
C GLU A 99 -5.39 -2.76 20.78
N GLU A 100 -5.69 -2.48 22.05
CA GLU A 100 -6.97 -1.89 22.46
C GLU A 100 -7.20 -0.50 21.86
N GLY A 101 -6.16 0.34 21.82
CA GLY A 101 -6.22 1.68 21.25
C GLY A 101 -6.46 1.65 19.75
N VAL A 102 -5.73 0.80 19.02
CA VAL A 102 -5.92 0.60 17.58
C VAL A 102 -7.32 0.07 17.30
N GLU A 103 -7.77 -0.96 18.01
CA GLU A 103 -9.11 -1.53 17.84
C GLU A 103 -10.20 -0.47 18.06
N LYS A 104 -10.07 0.38 19.07
CA LYS A 104 -10.99 1.47 19.34
C LYS A 104 -11.11 2.43 18.16
N VAL A 105 -9.97 2.83 17.58
CA VAL A 105 -9.96 3.75 16.43
C VAL A 105 -10.58 3.10 15.19
N LEU A 106 -10.26 1.83 14.90
CA LEU A 106 -10.82 1.10 13.77
C LEU A 106 -12.34 0.94 13.90
N LYS A 107 -12.85 0.60 15.09
CA LYS A 107 -14.29 0.53 15.36
C LYS A 107 -14.98 1.89 15.24
N GLU A 108 -14.33 2.96 15.66
CA GLU A 108 -14.89 4.30 15.52
C GLU A 108 -15.02 4.70 14.05
N LEU A 109 -14.01 4.39 13.20
CA LEU A 109 -14.09 4.57 11.75
C LEU A 109 -15.23 3.74 11.13
N GLU A 110 -15.38 2.48 11.54
CA GLU A 110 -16.49 1.63 11.11
C GLU A 110 -17.85 2.25 11.46
N HIS A 111 -18.02 2.72 12.69
CA HIS A 111 -19.26 3.41 13.14
C HIS A 111 -19.53 4.72 12.39
N GLN A 112 -18.48 5.40 11.93
CA GLN A 112 -18.59 6.59 11.10
C GLN A 112 -18.91 6.26 9.62
N GLY A 113 -19.07 5.00 9.26
CA GLY A 113 -19.48 4.54 7.94
C GLY A 113 -18.38 4.61 6.88
N PHE A 114 -17.13 4.37 7.25
CA PHE A 114 -16.07 4.15 6.30
C PHE A 114 -16.24 2.79 5.62
N ASP A 115 -16.13 2.75 4.30
CA ASP A 115 -16.18 1.52 3.51
C ASP A 115 -14.86 0.76 3.58
N TYR A 116 -13.75 1.49 3.50
CA TYR A 116 -12.39 0.96 3.56
C TYR A 116 -11.50 1.71 4.55
N ILE A 117 -10.65 0.95 5.23
CA ILE A 117 -9.57 1.47 6.06
C ILE A 117 -8.27 0.87 5.53
N VAL A 118 -7.38 1.70 4.97
CA VAL A 118 -6.07 1.29 4.46
C VAL A 118 -5.01 1.57 5.52
N CYS A 119 -4.37 0.52 6.02
CA CYS A 119 -3.29 0.62 7.01
C CYS A 119 -1.94 0.56 6.30
N ASP A 120 -1.20 1.68 6.29
CA ASP A 120 0.19 1.73 5.81
C ASP A 120 1.12 1.21 6.90
N SER A 121 1.66 0.00 6.74
CA SER A 121 2.52 -0.61 7.74
C SER A 121 3.99 -0.19 7.58
N PRO A 122 4.78 -0.09 8.66
CA PRO A 122 6.23 -0.05 8.54
C PRO A 122 6.77 -1.32 7.89
N ALA A 123 8.03 -1.30 7.43
CA ALA A 123 8.66 -2.47 6.85
C ALA A 123 8.99 -3.53 7.89
N GLY A 124 8.96 -4.79 7.48
CA GLY A 124 9.41 -5.91 8.31
C GLY A 124 8.35 -6.38 9.30
N ILE A 125 8.82 -6.81 10.47
CA ILE A 125 8.03 -7.55 11.47
C ILE A 125 8.06 -6.87 12.85
N GLU A 126 8.40 -5.59 12.89
CA GLU A 126 8.40 -4.82 14.14
C GLU A 126 6.96 -4.57 14.64
N HIS A 127 6.86 -4.04 15.84
CA HIS A 127 5.59 -3.84 16.56
C HIS A 127 4.51 -3.16 15.69
N GLY A 128 4.82 -2.03 15.03
CA GLY A 128 3.87 -1.32 14.17
C GLY A 128 3.38 -2.16 12.98
N ALA A 129 4.26 -2.97 12.37
CA ALA A 129 3.87 -3.86 11.27
C ALA A 129 2.93 -4.98 11.76
N ILE A 130 3.25 -5.61 12.89
CA ILE A 130 2.38 -6.61 13.51
C ILE A 130 1.03 -5.98 13.87
N MET A 131 1.03 -4.80 14.47
CA MET A 131 -0.20 -4.11 14.86
C MET A 131 -1.12 -3.82 13.66
N ALA A 132 -0.55 -3.36 12.54
CA ALA A 132 -1.31 -3.14 11.31
C ALA A 132 -1.89 -4.45 10.73
N LEU A 133 -1.16 -5.59 10.84
CA LEU A 133 -1.59 -6.89 10.34
C LEU A 133 -2.61 -7.58 11.27
N THR A 134 -2.60 -7.27 12.56
CA THR A 134 -3.49 -7.92 13.54
C THR A 134 -4.95 -7.80 13.15
N PHE A 135 -5.38 -6.65 12.64
CA PHE A 135 -6.79 -6.37 12.33
C PHE A 135 -7.15 -6.53 10.85
N ALA A 136 -6.21 -6.95 10.00
CA ALA A 136 -6.42 -7.00 8.56
C ALA A 136 -7.53 -8.00 8.16
N ASP A 137 -8.43 -7.57 7.28
CA ASP A 137 -9.34 -8.42 6.52
C ASP A 137 -8.67 -8.87 5.22
N GLU A 138 -7.95 -7.95 4.58
CA GLU A 138 -7.19 -8.18 3.37
C GLU A 138 -5.77 -7.59 3.52
N ALA A 139 -4.78 -8.24 2.93
CA ALA A 139 -3.38 -7.80 2.96
C ALA A 139 -2.84 -7.65 1.54
N ILE A 140 -2.28 -6.49 1.23
CA ILE A 140 -1.54 -6.25 -0.01
C ILE A 140 -0.05 -6.36 0.31
N VAL A 141 0.56 -7.47 -0.11
CA VAL A 141 1.99 -7.72 0.06
C VAL A 141 2.75 -7.08 -1.10
N VAL A 142 3.46 -6.01 -0.80
CA VAL A 142 4.24 -5.24 -1.78
C VAL A 142 5.66 -5.77 -1.83
N THR A 143 6.13 -6.12 -3.01
CA THR A 143 7.52 -6.54 -3.24
C THR A 143 8.08 -5.90 -4.51
N ASN A 144 9.40 -5.77 -4.59
CA ASN A 144 10.10 -5.47 -5.83
C ASN A 144 10.75 -6.76 -6.41
N PRO A 145 11.14 -6.80 -7.69
CA PRO A 145 11.63 -8.00 -8.36
C PRO A 145 13.08 -8.37 -7.99
N GLU A 146 13.37 -8.38 -6.68
CA GLU A 146 14.65 -8.76 -6.09
C GLU A 146 14.47 -10.02 -5.22
N VAL A 147 15.37 -10.97 -5.32
CA VAL A 147 15.34 -12.24 -4.56
C VAL A 147 15.21 -12.00 -3.06
N SER A 148 15.95 -11.03 -2.52
CA SER A 148 15.88 -10.68 -1.09
C SER A 148 14.50 -10.17 -0.68
N SER A 149 13.88 -9.31 -1.50
CA SER A 149 12.56 -8.76 -1.24
C SER A 149 11.47 -9.84 -1.24
N VAL A 150 11.53 -10.75 -2.23
CA VAL A 150 10.59 -11.87 -2.33
C VAL A 150 10.71 -12.81 -1.12
N ARG A 151 11.94 -13.14 -0.70
CA ARG A 151 12.16 -13.95 0.52
C ARG A 151 11.60 -13.28 1.77
N ASP A 152 11.79 -11.97 1.91
CA ASP A 152 11.26 -11.24 3.05
C ASP A 152 9.72 -11.15 2.99
N SER A 153 9.14 -11.10 1.79
CA SER A 153 7.69 -11.16 1.59
C SER A 153 7.09 -12.52 1.99
N ASP A 154 7.77 -13.63 1.71
CA ASP A 154 7.37 -14.98 2.15
C ASP A 154 7.29 -15.06 3.70
N ARG A 155 8.23 -14.42 4.39
CA ARG A 155 8.18 -14.32 5.87
C ARG A 155 6.95 -13.54 6.37
N ILE A 156 6.58 -12.46 5.68
CA ILE A 156 5.38 -11.69 6.02
C ILE A 156 4.12 -12.53 5.85
N LEU A 157 4.02 -13.32 4.77
CA LEU A 157 2.90 -14.24 4.58
C LEU A 157 2.76 -15.22 5.74
N GLY A 158 3.87 -15.81 6.20
CA GLY A 158 3.85 -16.68 7.39
C GLY A 158 3.36 -15.97 8.67
N ILE A 159 3.62 -14.67 8.81
CA ILE A 159 3.12 -13.87 9.93
C ILE A 159 1.63 -13.59 9.80
N ILE A 160 1.14 -13.21 8.62
CA ILE A 160 -0.28 -12.99 8.35
C ILE A 160 -1.07 -14.25 8.72
N GLN A 161 -0.58 -15.41 8.28
CA GLN A 161 -1.21 -16.71 8.48
C GLN A 161 -1.16 -17.22 9.92
N SER A 162 -0.29 -16.69 10.77
CA SER A 162 -0.11 -17.17 12.13
C SER A 162 -0.45 -16.17 13.24
N LYS A 163 -0.36 -14.86 12.97
CA LYS A 163 -0.47 -13.81 13.99
C LYS A 163 -1.62 -12.80 13.75
N SER A 164 -2.28 -12.82 12.58
CA SER A 164 -3.49 -12.03 12.42
C SER A 164 -4.56 -12.49 13.42
N ARG A 165 -5.42 -11.55 13.85
CA ARG A 165 -6.54 -11.88 14.74
C ARG A 165 -7.42 -12.99 14.15
N ARG A 166 -7.63 -12.97 12.82
CA ARG A 166 -8.37 -14.00 12.10
C ARG A 166 -7.74 -15.39 12.27
N ALA A 167 -6.41 -15.49 12.17
CA ALA A 167 -5.69 -16.74 12.37
C ALA A 167 -5.76 -17.21 13.83
N VAL A 168 -5.55 -16.31 14.80
CA VAL A 168 -5.60 -16.61 16.23
C VAL A 168 -6.99 -17.07 16.69
N GLU A 169 -8.04 -16.44 16.14
CA GLU A 169 -9.44 -16.76 16.46
C GLU A 169 -10.03 -17.91 15.61
N GLY A 170 -9.25 -18.49 14.69
CA GLY A 170 -9.72 -19.57 13.82
C GLY A 170 -10.83 -19.13 12.84
N ARG A 171 -10.82 -17.86 12.42
CA ARG A 171 -11.75 -17.28 11.45
C ARG A 171 -11.25 -17.54 10.03
N GLU A 172 -12.08 -17.15 9.02
CA GLU A 172 -11.67 -17.15 7.63
C GLU A 172 -10.32 -16.38 7.47
N PRO A 173 -9.34 -16.96 6.77
CA PRO A 173 -8.02 -16.36 6.61
C PRO A 173 -8.08 -14.94 6.02
N VAL A 174 -7.06 -14.15 6.33
CA VAL A 174 -6.85 -12.86 5.64
C VAL A 174 -6.68 -13.13 4.15
N LYS A 175 -7.37 -12.38 3.30
CA LYS A 175 -7.16 -12.47 1.85
C LYS A 175 -5.86 -11.79 1.48
N GLU A 176 -4.96 -12.54 0.86
CA GLU A 176 -3.63 -12.08 0.49
C GLU A 176 -3.59 -11.70 -0.99
N HIS A 177 -2.96 -10.57 -1.30
CA HIS A 177 -2.77 -10.04 -2.65
C HIS A 177 -1.31 -9.66 -2.87
N LEU A 178 -0.76 -10.02 -4.01
CA LEU A 178 0.59 -9.64 -4.42
C LEU A 178 0.56 -8.36 -5.26
N LEU A 179 1.37 -7.37 -4.89
CA LEU A 179 1.63 -6.22 -5.74
C LEU A 179 3.14 -6.11 -6.01
N VAL A 180 3.54 -6.28 -7.25
CA VAL A 180 4.94 -6.12 -7.67
C VAL A 180 5.18 -4.67 -8.09
N THR A 181 6.18 -4.02 -7.53
CA THR A 181 6.53 -2.62 -7.82
C THR A 181 7.91 -2.50 -8.46
N ARG A 182 8.22 -1.33 -9.03
CA ARG A 182 9.51 -1.06 -9.70
C ARG A 182 9.87 -2.10 -10.76
N TYR A 183 8.87 -2.57 -11.47
CA TYR A 183 9.07 -3.57 -12.50
C TYR A 183 9.56 -2.91 -13.79
N ALA A 184 10.65 -3.43 -14.33
CA ALA A 184 11.23 -2.99 -15.61
C ALA A 184 11.22 -4.17 -16.61
N PRO A 185 10.24 -4.23 -17.55
CA PRO A 185 10.08 -5.39 -18.45
C PRO A 185 11.34 -5.73 -19.25
N LYS A 186 12.10 -4.73 -19.66
CA LYS A 186 13.36 -4.94 -20.38
C LYS A 186 14.38 -5.68 -19.50
N ARG A 187 14.59 -5.21 -18.26
CA ARG A 187 15.54 -5.83 -17.33
C ARG A 187 15.12 -7.24 -16.93
N ALA A 188 13.81 -7.48 -16.80
CA ALA A 188 13.29 -8.83 -16.57
C ALA A 188 13.57 -9.75 -17.76
N ALA A 189 13.37 -9.30 -19.00
CA ALA A 189 13.66 -10.06 -20.21
C ALA A 189 15.17 -10.32 -20.43
N GLU A 190 16.04 -9.48 -19.87
CA GLU A 190 17.51 -9.61 -19.89
C GLU A 190 18.04 -10.44 -18.71
N GLY A 191 17.18 -10.89 -17.79
CA GLY A 191 17.55 -11.70 -16.61
C GLY A 191 18.21 -10.90 -15.48
N GLU A 192 18.11 -9.59 -15.48
CA GLU A 192 18.67 -8.71 -14.44
C GLU A 192 17.76 -8.58 -13.20
N MET A 193 16.51 -9.01 -13.30
CA MET A 193 15.56 -9.07 -12.19
C MET A 193 14.60 -10.26 -12.37
N LEU A 194 13.91 -10.65 -11.30
CA LEU A 194 12.89 -11.69 -11.37
C LEU A 194 11.72 -11.21 -12.27
N THR A 195 11.11 -12.14 -12.99
CA THR A 195 9.84 -11.86 -13.66
C THR A 195 8.71 -11.82 -12.65
N TYR A 196 7.60 -11.13 -12.96
CA TYR A 196 6.42 -11.12 -12.09
C TYR A 196 5.81 -12.53 -11.94
N THR A 197 5.96 -13.37 -12.96
CA THR A 197 5.54 -14.78 -12.94
C THR A 197 6.38 -15.60 -11.97
N ASP A 198 7.71 -15.45 -11.97
CA ASP A 198 8.60 -16.11 -11.00
C ASP A 198 8.20 -15.72 -9.57
N ILE A 199 7.93 -14.43 -9.32
CA ILE A 199 7.53 -13.92 -8.00
C ILE A 199 6.20 -14.54 -7.58
N GLN A 200 5.23 -14.61 -8.48
CA GLN A 200 3.91 -15.18 -8.20
C GLN A 200 4.01 -16.69 -7.91
N GLU A 201 4.84 -17.42 -8.64
CA GLU A 201 5.08 -18.85 -8.41
C GLU A 201 5.76 -19.10 -7.06
N LEU A 202 6.69 -18.23 -6.65
CA LEU A 202 7.40 -18.35 -5.38
C LEU A 202 6.47 -18.04 -4.20
N LEU A 203 5.68 -16.98 -4.26
CA LEU A 203 4.82 -16.54 -3.14
C LEU A 203 3.45 -17.22 -3.12
N ARG A 204 2.96 -17.76 -4.24
CA ARG A 204 1.71 -18.52 -4.38
C ARG A 204 0.46 -17.79 -3.89
N ILE A 205 0.43 -16.48 -4.02
CA ILE A 205 -0.72 -15.64 -3.73
C ILE A 205 -1.22 -14.93 -4.99
N PRO A 206 -2.51 -14.54 -5.06
CA PRO A 206 -3.08 -13.87 -6.22
C PRO A 206 -2.35 -12.57 -6.56
N LEU A 207 -1.98 -12.40 -7.83
CA LEU A 207 -1.35 -11.19 -8.34
C LEU A 207 -2.40 -10.10 -8.55
N LEU A 208 -2.32 -9.04 -7.75
CA LEU A 208 -3.17 -7.87 -7.84
C LEU A 208 -2.72 -6.93 -8.96
N GLY A 209 -1.41 -6.75 -9.12
CA GLY A 209 -0.89 -5.85 -10.15
C GLY A 209 0.63 -5.82 -10.21
N VAL A 210 1.11 -5.23 -11.30
CA VAL A 210 2.53 -4.94 -11.54
C VAL A 210 2.67 -3.46 -11.84
N ILE A 211 3.35 -2.73 -10.97
CA ILE A 211 3.56 -1.29 -11.08
C ILE A 211 4.95 -1.07 -11.71
N PRO A 212 5.02 -0.42 -12.88
CA PRO A 212 6.28 -0.20 -13.56
C PRO A 212 7.19 0.75 -12.79
N GLU A 213 8.51 0.59 -12.97
CA GLU A 213 9.50 1.55 -12.52
C GLU A 213 9.31 2.86 -13.30
N SER A 214 9.19 3.99 -12.58
CA SER A 214 8.90 5.28 -13.20
C SER A 214 9.36 6.46 -12.34
N GLU A 215 9.95 7.44 -12.99
CA GLU A 215 10.30 8.73 -12.37
C GLU A 215 9.05 9.53 -11.94
N ALA A 216 7.90 9.24 -12.53
CA ALA A 216 6.63 9.85 -12.14
C ALA A 216 6.27 9.62 -10.67
N VAL A 217 6.71 8.50 -10.08
CA VAL A 217 6.52 8.21 -8.64
C VAL A 217 7.29 9.21 -7.78
N LEU A 218 8.55 9.45 -8.10
CA LEU A 218 9.37 10.42 -7.37
C LEU A 218 8.82 11.84 -7.54
N HIS A 219 8.41 12.19 -8.75
CA HIS A 219 7.83 13.50 -9.03
C HIS A 219 6.53 13.72 -8.24
N ALA A 220 5.63 12.73 -8.25
CA ALA A 220 4.39 12.74 -7.47
C ALA A 220 4.65 12.91 -5.97
N SER A 221 5.58 12.11 -5.42
CA SER A 221 5.95 12.17 -4.01
C SER A 221 6.49 13.56 -3.60
N ASN A 222 7.36 14.16 -4.43
CA ASN A 222 7.90 15.49 -4.18
C ASN A 222 6.83 16.60 -4.25
N GLN A 223 5.73 16.37 -4.95
CA GLN A 223 4.59 17.27 -5.01
C GLN A 223 3.55 17.06 -3.91
N GLY A 224 3.69 16.01 -3.10
CA GLY A 224 2.68 15.60 -2.13
C GLY A 224 1.37 15.20 -2.81
N ILE A 225 1.46 14.43 -3.88
CA ILE A 225 0.33 13.93 -4.67
C ILE A 225 0.51 12.41 -4.84
N PRO A 226 -0.47 11.57 -4.46
CA PRO A 226 -0.40 10.13 -4.70
C PRO A 226 -0.15 9.80 -6.18
N ALA A 227 0.67 8.77 -6.44
CA ALA A 227 1.12 8.43 -7.80
C ALA A 227 -0.05 8.12 -8.77
N ILE A 228 -1.16 7.62 -8.27
CA ILE A 228 -2.38 7.36 -9.07
C ILE A 228 -2.97 8.63 -9.70
N HIS A 229 -2.70 9.81 -9.16
CA HIS A 229 -3.18 11.09 -9.71
C HIS A 229 -2.27 11.67 -10.81
N GLN A 230 -1.13 11.05 -11.09
CA GLN A 230 -0.25 11.44 -12.21
C GLN A 230 -0.84 10.96 -13.54
N LYS A 231 -1.83 11.71 -14.03
CA LYS A 231 -2.57 11.38 -15.26
C LYS A 231 -1.61 11.09 -16.42
N ASP A 232 -2.05 10.21 -17.32
CA ASP A 232 -1.33 9.85 -18.54
C ASP A 232 0.05 9.20 -18.28
N THR A 233 0.20 8.54 -17.11
CA THR A 233 1.41 7.79 -16.79
C THR A 233 1.14 6.30 -16.62
N PRO A 234 2.08 5.43 -17.05
CA PRO A 234 1.96 3.99 -16.85
C PRO A 234 1.73 3.57 -15.39
N VAL A 235 2.26 4.34 -14.43
CA VAL A 235 2.09 4.07 -12.99
C VAL A 235 0.66 4.33 -12.55
N ALA A 236 0.07 5.45 -12.93
CA ALA A 236 -1.33 5.76 -12.59
C ALA A 236 -2.28 4.71 -13.16
N ASP A 237 -2.07 4.37 -14.42
CA ASP A 237 -2.84 3.34 -15.12
C ASP A 237 -2.71 1.96 -14.46
N ALA A 238 -1.51 1.56 -14.05
CA ALA A 238 -1.27 0.29 -13.39
C ALA A 238 -1.95 0.23 -11.99
N TYR A 239 -1.96 1.34 -11.24
CA TYR A 239 -2.72 1.42 -9.98
C TYR A 239 -4.23 1.37 -10.21
N LEU A 240 -4.76 2.06 -11.22
CA LEU A 240 -6.19 2.01 -11.57
C LEU A 240 -6.62 0.58 -11.92
N ASP A 241 -5.81 -0.15 -12.70
CA ASP A 241 -6.06 -1.55 -13.04
C ASP A 241 -6.00 -2.47 -11.80
N ALA A 242 -5.03 -2.23 -10.90
CA ALA A 242 -4.92 -2.99 -9.65
C ALA A 242 -6.15 -2.78 -8.75
N ILE A 243 -6.65 -1.54 -8.65
CA ILE A 243 -7.88 -1.23 -7.90
C ILE A 243 -9.10 -1.89 -8.54
N GLY A 244 -9.22 -1.85 -9.87
CA GLY A 244 -10.29 -2.56 -10.56
C GLY A 244 -10.28 -4.05 -10.24
N ARG A 245 -9.12 -4.72 -10.32
CA ARG A 245 -8.98 -6.13 -9.93
C ARG A 245 -9.27 -6.39 -8.45
N PHE A 246 -8.87 -5.47 -7.56
CA PHE A 246 -9.22 -5.55 -6.14
C PHE A 246 -10.74 -5.55 -5.92
N LEU A 247 -11.46 -4.77 -6.70
CA LEU A 247 -12.92 -4.67 -6.68
C LEU A 247 -13.62 -5.79 -7.47
N GLY A 248 -12.85 -6.76 -8.02
CA GLY A 248 -13.40 -7.91 -8.75
C GLY A 248 -13.65 -7.65 -10.24
N GLU A 249 -13.15 -6.55 -10.78
CA GLU A 249 -13.24 -6.26 -12.23
C GLU A 249 -12.11 -6.97 -12.99
N GLU A 250 -12.39 -7.34 -14.24
CA GLU A 250 -11.36 -7.89 -15.14
C GLU A 250 -10.57 -6.76 -15.80
N HIS A 251 -9.28 -6.71 -15.51
CA HIS A 251 -8.33 -5.78 -16.12
C HIS A 251 -7.09 -6.53 -16.62
N PRO A 252 -6.55 -6.22 -17.81
CA PRO A 252 -5.30 -6.82 -18.28
C PRO A 252 -4.12 -6.34 -17.42
N LEU A 253 -3.06 -7.15 -17.33
CA LEU A 253 -1.77 -6.71 -16.81
C LEU A 253 -1.05 -5.91 -17.91
N ARG A 254 -1.06 -4.60 -17.80
CA ARG A 254 -0.33 -3.70 -18.70
C ARG A 254 1.10 -3.49 -18.21
N PHE A 255 1.97 -3.06 -19.10
CA PHE A 255 3.36 -2.66 -18.80
C PHE A 255 4.26 -3.80 -18.26
N VAL A 256 3.93 -5.05 -18.56
CA VAL A 256 4.69 -6.24 -18.13
C VAL A 256 5.54 -6.85 -19.23
N ASP A 257 5.22 -6.58 -20.49
CA ASP A 257 5.91 -7.12 -21.64
C ASP A 257 6.99 -6.19 -22.18
N TYR A 258 8.08 -6.77 -22.69
CA TYR A 258 9.10 -6.06 -23.44
C TYR A 258 9.10 -6.52 -24.89
N ASP A 259 8.57 -5.67 -25.76
CA ASP A 259 8.68 -5.85 -27.20
C ASP A 259 10.13 -5.64 -27.61
N LYS A 260 10.84 -6.74 -27.90
CA LYS A 260 12.16 -6.65 -28.51
C LYS A 260 12.03 -5.87 -29.81
N PRO A 261 12.75 -4.75 -29.99
CA PRO A 261 12.69 -4.03 -31.25
C PRO A 261 13.07 -4.97 -32.38
N GLY A 262 12.15 -5.13 -33.34
CA GLY A 262 12.32 -6.01 -34.48
C GLY A 262 13.68 -5.75 -35.17
N LEU A 263 14.25 -6.76 -35.81
CA LEU A 263 15.57 -6.74 -36.44
C LEU A 263 15.82 -5.49 -37.32
N PHE A 264 14.78 -4.96 -37.95
CA PHE A 264 14.80 -3.73 -38.77
C PHE A 264 15.08 -2.45 -37.96
N LYS A 265 14.54 -2.31 -36.76
CA LYS A 265 14.82 -1.16 -35.89
C LYS A 265 16.23 -1.22 -35.27
N ARG A 266 16.80 -2.44 -35.11
CA ARG A 266 18.18 -2.65 -34.67
C ARG A 266 19.22 -2.28 -35.72
N LEU A 267 18.89 -2.45 -37.01
CA LEU A 267 19.79 -2.17 -38.12
C LEU A 267 19.68 -0.75 -38.66
N PHE A 268 18.57 -0.08 -38.52
CA PHE A 268 18.30 1.22 -39.15
C PHE A 268 17.81 2.32 -38.19
N GLY A 269 17.66 2.05 -36.88
CA GLY A 269 17.20 3.01 -35.87
C GLY A 269 18.33 3.75 -35.14
N GLY A 270 19.35 4.16 -35.86
CA GLY A 270 20.40 5.04 -35.37
C GLY A 270 20.09 6.48 -35.76
N LYS A 271 19.48 7.25 -34.82
CA LYS A 271 19.79 8.68 -34.55
C LYS A 271 18.99 9.11 -33.35
#